data_2668da09bed30f9f6e7c2a9361d8ae1e
#
_entry.id   2668da09bed30f9f6e7c2a9361d8ae1e
#
_cell.length_a   1.000
_cell.length_b   1.000
_cell.length_c   1.000
_cell.angle_alpha   90.00
_cell.angle_beta   90.00
_cell.angle_gamma   90.00
#
_symmetry.space_group_name_H-M   'P 1'
#
loop_
_entity.id
_entity.type
_entity.pdbx_description
1 polymer ?
#
loop_
_entity_poly.entity_id
_entity_poly.type
_entity_poly.pdbx_seq_one_letter_code
_entity_poly.pdbx_strand_id
1 'polypeptide(L)'
;MALTTTSGAGPWNFTLRQGSQFDPVMTMTGDNGQPMDFTNWSMTMNIARGVNMAPLLSINSTASSGSRIILGGTAGTIEIIIEGTDTAALTSYGIPAPGLLTQYPVFKLGVHELVFVAADGTPGCLLEGIVNLEPRVPA
;
A
#
# COMPACT_ATOMS: atom_id res chain seq x y z
N MET A 1 -8.37 -10.66 -7.82
CA MET A 1 -8.10 -9.65 -8.89
C MET A 1 -7.08 -10.21 -9.85
N ALA A 2 -7.38 -10.17 -11.12
CA ALA A 2 -6.41 -10.57 -12.13
C ALA A 2 -5.45 -9.43 -12.42
N LEU A 3 -4.16 -9.73 -12.59
CA LEU A 3 -3.15 -8.74 -12.95
C LEU A 3 -3.03 -8.71 -14.47
N THR A 4 -3.65 -7.72 -15.09
CA THR A 4 -3.75 -7.66 -16.55
C THR A 4 -3.25 -6.34 -17.13
N THR A 5 -2.48 -5.57 -16.39
CA THR A 5 -2.02 -4.29 -16.91
C THR A 5 -0.84 -4.49 -17.84
N THR A 6 -0.76 -3.68 -18.90
CA THR A 6 0.35 -3.73 -19.85
C THR A 6 1.66 -3.21 -19.24
N SER A 7 1.58 -2.39 -18.20
CA SER A 7 2.75 -1.91 -17.47
C SER A 7 3.18 -2.85 -16.35
N GLY A 8 2.38 -3.88 -16.06
CA GLY A 8 2.62 -4.82 -14.97
C GLY A 8 2.06 -4.38 -13.62
N ALA A 9 1.72 -3.12 -13.43
CA ALA A 9 1.19 -2.62 -12.16
C ALA A 9 -0.31 -2.37 -12.24
N GLY A 10 -1.05 -2.86 -11.25
CA GLY A 10 -2.47 -2.55 -11.09
C GLY A 10 -2.67 -1.25 -10.30
N PRO A 11 -3.78 -0.53 -10.55
CA PRO A 11 -4.07 0.69 -9.80
C PRO A 11 -4.64 0.36 -8.42
N TRP A 12 -4.21 1.09 -7.41
CA TRP A 12 -4.79 1.01 -6.08
C TRP A 12 -4.59 2.33 -5.34
N ASN A 13 -5.66 3.07 -5.16
CA ASN A 13 -5.66 4.31 -4.40
C ASN A 13 -6.29 4.04 -3.05
N PHE A 14 -5.73 4.62 -2.00
CA PHE A 14 -6.31 4.46 -0.67
C PHE A 14 -6.10 5.69 0.21
N THR A 15 -6.85 5.74 1.31
CA THR A 15 -6.79 6.81 2.28
C THR A 15 -6.37 6.24 3.63
N LEU A 16 -5.38 6.87 4.25
CA LEU A 16 -4.98 6.58 5.62
C LEU A 16 -5.66 7.57 6.56
N ARG A 17 -6.15 7.09 7.70
CA ARG A 17 -6.63 7.96 8.76
C ARG A 17 -5.51 8.13 9.79
N GLN A 18 -5.13 9.37 10.04
CA GLN A 18 -4.05 9.67 10.97
C GLN A 18 -4.37 9.13 12.37
N GLY A 19 -3.44 8.37 12.92
CA GLY A 19 -3.58 7.76 14.24
C GLY A 19 -4.35 6.44 14.27
N SER A 20 -4.90 5.98 13.14
CA SER A 20 -5.62 4.72 13.04
C SER A 20 -4.80 3.67 12.33
N GLN A 21 -4.98 2.41 12.70
CA GLN A 21 -4.35 1.30 12.00
C GLN A 21 -5.03 1.10 10.65
N PHE A 22 -4.22 0.84 9.63
CA PHE A 22 -4.66 0.50 8.28
C PHE A 22 -4.27 -0.96 8.03
N ASP A 23 -5.26 -1.81 7.73
CA ASP A 23 -5.03 -3.26 7.73
C ASP A 23 -5.89 -3.97 6.68
N PRO A 24 -5.80 -3.58 5.39
CA PRO A 24 -6.54 -4.29 4.35
C PRO A 24 -5.90 -5.63 4.03
N VAL A 25 -6.75 -6.59 3.68
CA VAL A 25 -6.34 -7.88 3.11
C VAL A 25 -6.91 -7.97 1.71
N MET A 26 -6.07 -8.27 0.73
CA MET A 26 -6.50 -8.46 -0.64
C MET A 26 -6.10 -9.83 -1.14
N THR A 27 -6.92 -10.39 -2.03
CA THR A 27 -6.63 -11.68 -2.68
C THR A 27 -6.32 -11.41 -4.13
N MET A 28 -5.19 -11.94 -4.60
CA MET A 28 -4.77 -11.84 -5.99
C MET A 28 -4.98 -13.17 -6.70
N THR A 29 -5.54 -13.09 -7.90
CA THR A 29 -5.73 -14.26 -8.76
C THR A 29 -4.92 -14.10 -10.03
N GLY A 30 -4.40 -15.21 -10.53
CA GLY A 30 -3.71 -15.26 -11.80
C GLY A 30 -4.66 -15.36 -12.99
N ASP A 31 -4.12 -15.43 -14.19
CA ASP A 31 -4.90 -15.51 -15.43
C ASP A 31 -5.74 -16.77 -15.52
N ASN A 32 -5.37 -17.82 -14.80
CA ASN A 32 -6.11 -19.07 -14.75
C ASN A 32 -7.28 -19.05 -13.76
N GLY A 33 -7.53 -17.91 -13.09
CA GLY A 33 -8.58 -17.76 -12.09
C GLY A 33 -8.26 -18.34 -10.72
N GLN A 34 -7.07 -18.89 -10.54
CA GLN A 34 -6.63 -19.47 -9.26
C GLN A 34 -5.88 -18.42 -8.45
N PRO A 35 -5.87 -18.54 -7.10
CA PRO A 35 -5.06 -17.65 -6.28
C PRO A 35 -3.60 -17.69 -6.69
N MET A 36 -2.93 -16.56 -6.67
CA MET A 36 -1.49 -16.50 -6.89
C MET A 36 -0.77 -17.19 -5.75
N ASP A 37 0.32 -17.88 -6.04
CA ASP A 37 1.16 -18.51 -5.04
C ASP A 37 2.32 -17.57 -4.71
N PHE A 38 2.28 -16.96 -3.52
CA PHE A 38 3.31 -16.05 -3.05
C PHE A 38 4.38 -16.72 -2.21
N THR A 39 4.44 -18.06 -2.23
CA THR A 39 5.48 -18.79 -1.49
C THR A 39 6.87 -18.34 -1.96
N ASN A 40 7.73 -17.97 -1.01
CA ASN A 40 9.09 -17.47 -1.26
C ASN A 40 9.16 -16.14 -2.02
N TRP A 41 8.05 -15.41 -2.11
CA TRP A 41 8.08 -14.04 -2.59
C TRP A 41 8.44 -13.07 -1.48
N SER A 42 8.95 -11.91 -1.85
CA SER A 42 9.09 -10.78 -0.95
C SER A 42 8.43 -9.55 -1.56
N MET A 43 7.88 -8.67 -0.71
CA MET A 43 7.25 -7.44 -1.16
C MET A 43 7.68 -6.28 -0.28
N THR A 44 7.69 -5.10 -0.89
CA THR A 44 7.95 -3.82 -0.22
C THR A 44 6.95 -2.80 -0.72
N MET A 45 6.33 -2.06 0.18
CA MET A 45 5.51 -0.91 -0.16
C MET A 45 6.22 0.36 0.27
N ASN A 46 6.38 1.28 -0.65
CA ASN A 46 6.92 2.60 -0.39
C ASN A 46 5.84 3.64 -0.59
N ILE A 47 5.71 4.55 0.35
CA ILE A 47 4.84 5.74 0.24
C ILE A 47 5.77 6.95 0.26
N ALA A 48 5.65 7.79 -0.76
CA ALA A 48 6.48 8.97 -0.92
C ALA A 48 5.64 10.16 -1.40
N ARG A 49 6.17 11.38 -1.26
CA ARG A 49 5.48 12.59 -1.73
C ARG A 49 5.29 12.58 -3.24
N GLY A 50 6.19 11.96 -3.96
CA GLY A 50 6.15 11.88 -5.42
C GLY A 50 7.15 10.87 -5.95
N VAL A 51 7.15 10.70 -7.26
CA VAL A 51 8.07 9.79 -7.94
C VAL A 51 9.51 10.26 -7.74
N ASN A 52 10.41 9.31 -7.46
CA ASN A 52 11.85 9.57 -7.21
C ASN A 52 12.12 10.40 -5.96
N MET A 53 11.17 10.50 -5.04
CA MET A 53 11.35 11.16 -3.76
C MET A 53 11.59 10.13 -2.66
N ALA A 54 12.27 10.54 -1.60
CA ALA A 54 12.54 9.67 -0.46
C ALA A 54 11.23 9.17 0.17
N PRO A 55 11.14 7.90 0.60
CA PRO A 55 9.94 7.39 1.22
C PRO A 55 9.60 8.11 2.53
N LEU A 56 8.31 8.40 2.69
CA LEU A 56 7.75 8.82 3.98
C LEU A 56 7.58 7.61 4.88
N LEU A 57 7.25 6.46 4.30
CA LEU A 57 7.06 5.21 4.99
C LEU A 57 7.45 4.08 4.04
N SER A 58 8.19 3.11 4.54
CA SER A 58 8.55 1.90 3.79
C SER A 58 8.26 0.70 4.67
N ILE A 59 7.47 -0.25 4.16
CA ILE A 59 7.14 -1.49 4.86
C ILE A 59 7.45 -2.67 3.96
N ASN A 60 7.71 -3.83 4.56
CA ASN A 60 8.09 -5.00 3.80
C ASN A 60 7.56 -6.29 4.41
N SER A 61 7.71 -7.39 3.66
CA SER A 61 7.22 -8.71 4.06
C SER A 61 8.19 -9.50 4.94
N THR A 62 9.39 -8.98 5.20
CA THR A 62 10.37 -9.65 6.05
C THR A 62 10.27 -9.25 7.50
N ALA A 63 9.58 -8.15 7.81
CA ALA A 63 9.38 -7.68 9.17
C ALA A 63 8.43 -8.62 9.92
N SER A 64 8.76 -8.91 11.18
CA SER A 64 7.96 -9.78 12.05
C SER A 64 7.06 -9.01 13.02
N SER A 65 7.21 -7.70 13.09
CA SER A 65 6.42 -6.84 13.97
C SER A 65 6.37 -5.43 13.39
N GLY A 66 5.50 -4.60 13.95
CA GLY A 66 5.32 -3.23 13.47
C GLY A 66 4.53 -3.19 12.17
N SER A 67 4.60 -2.05 11.48
CA SER A 67 4.02 -1.94 10.14
C SER A 67 4.76 -2.88 9.20
N ARG A 68 4.00 -3.68 8.45
CA ARG A 68 4.58 -4.77 7.65
C ARG A 68 3.59 -5.29 6.62
N ILE A 69 4.09 -6.19 5.78
CA ILE A 69 3.28 -6.92 4.79
C ILE A 69 3.30 -8.39 5.18
N ILE A 70 2.13 -9.04 5.16
CA ILE A 70 2.02 -10.47 5.39
C ILE A 70 1.52 -11.12 4.11
N LEU A 71 2.30 -12.07 3.59
CA LEU A 71 1.96 -12.83 2.39
C LEU A 71 1.35 -14.17 2.77
N GLY A 72 0.20 -14.49 2.20
CA GLY A 72 -0.55 -15.69 2.53
C GLY A 72 -0.14 -16.95 1.76
N GLY A 73 1.03 -16.96 1.13
CA GLY A 73 1.53 -18.13 0.42
C GLY A 73 0.59 -18.57 -0.69
N THR A 74 0.15 -19.81 -0.66
CA THR A 74 -0.72 -20.39 -1.69
C THR A 74 -2.13 -19.82 -1.70
N ALA A 75 -2.54 -19.13 -0.66
CA ALA A 75 -3.86 -18.49 -0.60
C ALA A 75 -3.97 -17.24 -1.47
N GLY A 76 -2.85 -16.70 -1.96
CA GLY A 76 -2.83 -15.50 -2.80
C GLY A 76 -3.19 -14.23 -2.08
N THR A 77 -3.11 -14.20 -0.75
CA THR A 77 -3.48 -13.02 0.03
C THR A 77 -2.28 -12.15 0.34
N ILE A 78 -2.54 -10.85 0.39
CA ILE A 78 -1.58 -9.83 0.81
C ILE A 78 -2.26 -9.00 1.88
N GLU A 79 -1.71 -8.99 3.07
CA GLU A 79 -2.18 -8.14 4.16
C GLU A 79 -1.18 -7.00 4.35
N ILE A 80 -1.68 -5.76 4.31
CA ILE A 80 -0.88 -4.56 4.52
C ILE A 80 -1.22 -4.02 5.91
N ILE A 81 -0.24 -3.96 6.80
CA ILE A 81 -0.44 -3.45 8.15
C ILE A 81 0.37 -2.17 8.29
N ILE A 82 -0.32 -1.06 8.52
CA ILE A 82 0.32 0.21 8.90
C ILE A 82 -0.23 0.59 10.26
N GLU A 83 0.63 0.58 11.26
CA GLU A 83 0.21 0.82 12.64
C GLU A 83 -0.19 2.27 12.87
N GLY A 84 -1.07 2.48 13.86
CA GLY A 84 -1.55 3.82 14.20
C GLY A 84 -0.44 4.80 14.58
N THR A 85 0.64 4.33 15.17
CA THR A 85 1.80 5.16 15.48
C THR A 85 2.49 5.68 14.23
N ASP A 86 2.53 4.88 13.17
CA ASP A 86 3.13 5.28 11.90
C ASP A 86 2.21 6.22 11.13
N THR A 87 0.89 5.96 11.12
CA THR A 87 -0.06 6.87 10.47
C THR A 87 -0.13 8.21 11.20
N ALA A 88 0.01 8.22 12.53
CA ALA A 88 0.01 9.45 13.33
C ALA A 88 1.19 10.35 13.01
N ALA A 89 2.31 9.77 12.59
CA ALA A 89 3.53 10.52 12.27
C ALA A 89 3.49 11.14 10.85
N LEU A 90 2.55 10.73 10.00
CA LEU A 90 2.44 11.24 8.64
C LEU A 90 1.81 12.64 8.66
N THR A 91 2.31 13.51 7.79
CA THR A 91 1.79 14.87 7.65
C THR A 91 1.37 15.11 6.21
N SER A 92 0.24 15.81 6.05
CA SER A 92 -0.26 16.15 4.73
C SER A 92 0.54 17.28 4.08
N TYR A 93 0.33 17.44 2.76
CA TYR A 93 0.85 18.61 2.04
C TYR A 93 0.14 19.91 2.40
N GLY A 94 -0.99 19.85 3.10
CA GLY A 94 -1.87 20.98 3.27
C GLY A 94 -2.74 21.28 2.05
N ILE A 95 -2.74 20.40 1.06
CA ILE A 95 -3.56 20.53 -0.17
C ILE A 95 -4.69 19.50 -0.09
N PRO A 96 -5.96 19.92 -0.12
CA PRO A 96 -7.08 18.97 -0.13
C PRO A 96 -7.02 18.05 -1.34
N ALA A 97 -7.40 16.80 -1.17
CA ALA A 97 -7.51 15.86 -2.27
C ALA A 97 -8.65 16.28 -3.20
N PRO A 98 -8.42 16.27 -4.53
CA PRO A 98 -9.46 16.70 -5.47
C PRO A 98 -10.71 15.82 -5.37
N GLY A 99 -11.89 16.44 -5.42
CA GLY A 99 -13.17 15.75 -5.47
C GLY A 99 -13.64 15.17 -4.15
N LEU A 100 -12.89 15.32 -3.07
CA LEU A 100 -13.30 14.84 -1.75
C LEU A 100 -13.86 16.00 -0.94
N LEU A 101 -15.20 16.04 -0.86
CA LEU A 101 -15.93 17.02 -0.07
C LEU A 101 -16.47 16.31 1.16
N THR A 102 -15.81 16.47 2.27
CA THR A 102 -16.22 15.89 3.54
C THR A 102 -16.22 16.93 4.63
N GLN A 103 -16.90 16.62 5.70
CA GLN A 103 -16.89 17.45 6.89
C GLN A 103 -15.46 17.58 7.46
N TYR A 104 -14.67 16.54 7.30
CA TYR A 104 -13.28 16.50 7.69
C TYR A 104 -12.45 16.44 6.41
N PRO A 105 -11.67 17.48 6.08
CA PRO A 105 -10.95 17.51 4.82
C PRO A 105 -9.96 16.35 4.73
N VAL A 106 -9.83 15.81 3.54
CA VAL A 106 -8.85 14.79 3.19
C VAL A 106 -7.79 15.43 2.32
N PHE A 107 -6.53 15.17 2.61
CA PHE A 107 -5.40 15.78 1.91
C PHE A 107 -4.62 14.73 1.15
N LYS A 108 -3.98 15.14 0.07
CA LYS A 108 -3.05 14.25 -0.62
C LYS A 108 -1.81 14.05 0.25
N LEU A 109 -1.48 12.80 0.53
CA LEU A 109 -0.23 12.45 1.20
C LEU A 109 0.90 12.29 0.19
N GLY A 110 0.64 11.56 -0.89
CA GLY A 110 1.62 11.26 -1.90
C GLY A 110 1.18 10.12 -2.80
N VAL A 111 2.15 9.32 -3.20
CA VAL A 111 1.96 8.15 -4.05
C VAL A 111 2.56 6.92 -3.39
N HIS A 112 2.11 5.74 -3.81
CA HIS A 112 2.70 4.49 -3.34
C HIS A 112 2.99 3.56 -4.50
N GLU A 113 3.90 2.64 -4.24
CA GLU A 113 4.09 1.45 -5.07
C GLU A 113 4.29 0.24 -4.17
N LEU A 114 3.73 -0.90 -4.59
CA LEU A 114 3.95 -2.19 -3.98
C LEU A 114 4.79 -3.00 -4.95
N VAL A 115 6.06 -3.17 -4.63
CA VAL A 115 7.01 -3.89 -5.47
C VAL A 115 7.27 -5.27 -4.91
N PHE A 116 7.64 -6.20 -5.78
CA PHE A 116 7.87 -7.58 -5.38
C PHE A 116 9.15 -8.14 -6.00
N VAL A 117 9.65 -9.18 -5.37
CA VAL A 117 10.62 -10.09 -5.95
C VAL A 117 9.99 -11.49 -5.86
N ALA A 118 9.75 -12.10 -7.01
CA ALA A 118 9.15 -13.43 -7.08
C ALA A 118 10.14 -14.51 -6.62
N ALA A 119 9.64 -15.73 -6.43
CA ALA A 119 10.46 -16.85 -5.95
C ALA A 119 11.65 -17.16 -6.85
N ASP A 120 11.52 -16.88 -8.15
CA ASP A 120 12.62 -17.06 -9.12
C ASP A 120 13.56 -15.87 -9.21
N GLY A 121 13.35 -14.83 -8.40
CA GLY A 121 14.17 -13.61 -8.41
C GLY A 121 13.67 -12.51 -9.33
N THR A 122 12.58 -12.72 -10.06
CA THR A 122 12.03 -11.69 -10.97
C THR A 122 11.45 -10.52 -10.16
N PRO A 123 11.94 -9.28 -10.39
CA PRO A 123 11.37 -8.10 -9.73
C PRO A 123 10.22 -7.52 -10.54
N GLY A 124 9.33 -6.79 -9.87
CA GLY A 124 8.26 -6.09 -10.55
C GLY A 124 7.48 -5.18 -9.60
N CYS A 125 6.53 -4.44 -10.17
CA CYS A 125 5.60 -3.63 -9.41
C CYS A 125 4.21 -4.24 -9.54
N LEU A 126 3.59 -4.54 -8.40
CA LEU A 126 2.28 -5.20 -8.37
C LEU A 126 1.15 -4.19 -8.39
N LEU A 127 1.26 -3.14 -7.59
CA LEU A 127 0.24 -2.09 -7.45
C LEU A 127 0.92 -0.73 -7.34
N GLU A 128 0.21 0.30 -7.79
CA GLU A 128 0.63 1.68 -7.62
C GLU A 128 -0.58 2.59 -7.55
N GLY A 129 -0.43 3.77 -6.96
CA GLY A 129 -1.54 4.69 -6.87
C GLY A 129 -1.29 5.88 -5.96
N ILE A 130 -2.38 6.58 -5.66
CA ILE A 130 -2.38 7.78 -4.84
C ILE A 130 -2.75 7.41 -3.41
N VAL A 131 -2.07 8.01 -2.44
CA VAL A 131 -2.39 7.89 -1.03
C VAL A 131 -2.86 9.23 -0.51
N ASN A 132 -4.03 9.25 0.10
CA ASN A 132 -4.59 10.40 0.78
C ASN A 132 -4.48 10.23 2.29
N LEU A 133 -4.47 11.34 3.00
CA LEU A 133 -4.43 11.35 4.47
C LEU A 133 -5.63 12.10 5.01
N GLU A 134 -6.40 11.45 5.86
CA GLU A 134 -7.46 12.06 6.63
C GLU A 134 -6.87 12.47 7.98
N PRO A 135 -6.69 13.77 8.26
CA PRO A 135 -6.14 14.19 9.52
C PRO A 135 -7.07 13.86 10.67
N ARG A 136 -6.49 13.47 11.77
CA ARG A 136 -7.26 13.21 12.98
C ARG A 136 -7.71 14.53 13.61
N VAL A 137 -8.92 14.53 14.14
CA VAL A 137 -9.38 15.64 14.98
C VAL A 137 -8.47 15.67 16.21
N PRO A 138 -7.95 16.82 16.62
CA PRO A 138 -7.09 16.89 17.79
C PRO A 138 -7.77 16.29 19.01
N ALA A 139 -7.05 15.42 19.68
CA ALA A 139 -7.54 14.80 20.92
C ALA A 139 -7.36 15.75 22.07
#